data_0ddac9a33767ea146cfd9de9fb2c51cc
#
_entry.id   0ddac9a33767ea146cfd9de9fb2c51cc
#
_cell.length_a   1.000
_cell.length_b   1.000
_cell.length_c   1.000
_cell.angle_alpha   90.00
_cell.angle_beta   90.00
_cell.angle_gamma   90.00
#
_symmetry.space_group_name_H-M   'P 1'
#
loop_
_entity.id
_entity.type
_entity.pdbx_description
1 polymer ?
#
loop_
_entity_poly.entity_id
_entity_poly.type
_entity_poly.pdbx_seq_one_letter_code
_entity_poly.pdbx_strand_id
1 'polypeptide(L)'
;MIRKLIFIIASLFIFIPFIRAQEDLVDMKLSIYRWGFSNSMKIPDLETGRVSQITSGAANAELWYKSDDQWKSLNITAGERSKVIQYKGPRLMIFHSRSMDAEGKPIYRENSRLLLPANASESFVLMFKTGSTAKFYPMNVSPQRLPKEKLAIMNMTIHPAGVVAGGDAKILKPGAFTIFTPKKREKDGMEVKL
;
A
#
# COMPACT_ATOMS: atom_id res chain seq x y z
N MET A 1 47.39 -21.85 34.78
CA MET A 1 47.14 -21.29 33.40
C MET A 1 45.66 -21.22 33.03
N ILE A 2 44.79 -22.05 33.50
CA ILE A 2 43.34 -22.13 33.13
C ILE A 2 42.51 -20.92 33.61
N ARG A 3 42.82 -20.31 34.76
CA ARG A 3 42.06 -19.16 35.31
C ARG A 3 42.22 -17.84 34.51
N LYS A 4 43.32 -17.64 33.75
CA LYS A 4 43.49 -16.46 32.90
C LYS A 4 42.76 -16.55 31.57
N LEU A 5 42.47 -17.76 31.10
CA LEU A 5 41.74 -17.97 29.83
C LEU A 5 40.25 -17.67 29.95
N ILE A 6 39.66 -17.93 31.14
CA ILE A 6 38.23 -17.69 31.39
C ILE A 6 37.90 -16.18 31.40
N PHE A 7 38.82 -15.35 31.87
CA PHE A 7 38.62 -13.89 31.87
C PHE A 7 38.66 -13.27 30.47
N ILE A 8 39.41 -13.83 29.55
CA ILE A 8 39.49 -13.33 28.16
C ILE A 8 38.21 -13.67 27.38
N ILE A 9 37.64 -14.84 27.64
CA ILE A 9 36.36 -15.26 26.99
C ILE A 9 35.17 -14.43 27.52
N ALA A 10 35.15 -14.11 28.81
CA ALA A 10 34.09 -13.27 29.40
C ALA A 10 34.12 -11.82 28.91
N SER A 11 35.30 -11.27 28.59
CA SER A 11 35.39 -9.92 28.02
C SER A 11 35.02 -9.81 26.54
N LEU A 12 35.05 -10.92 25.80
CA LEU A 12 34.63 -10.92 24.39
C LEU A 12 33.09 -10.90 24.21
N PHE A 13 32.33 -11.32 25.22
CA PHE A 13 30.87 -11.33 25.16
C PHE A 13 30.22 -9.97 25.48
N ILE A 14 30.96 -8.98 25.99
CA ILE A 14 30.42 -7.67 26.39
C ILE A 14 30.34 -6.70 25.20
N PHE A 15 30.96 -7.01 24.05
CA PHE A 15 30.97 -6.20 22.85
C PHE A 15 30.17 -6.81 21.68
N ILE A 16 29.02 -7.42 21.95
CA ILE A 16 28.02 -7.54 20.88
C ILE A 16 27.33 -6.17 20.83
N PRO A 17 27.64 -5.30 19.85
CA PRO A 17 26.83 -4.12 19.67
C PRO A 17 25.44 -4.65 19.43
N PHE A 18 24.48 -4.23 20.24
CA PHE A 18 23.08 -4.31 19.87
C PHE A 18 22.95 -3.49 18.57
N ILE A 19 23.13 -4.16 17.44
CA ILE A 19 22.72 -3.63 16.15
C ILE A 19 21.21 -3.59 16.24
N ARG A 20 20.68 -2.53 16.87
CA ARG A 20 19.32 -2.12 16.62
C ARG A 20 19.29 -1.88 15.13
N ALA A 21 18.63 -2.78 14.40
CA ALA A 21 18.29 -2.51 13.02
C ALA A 21 17.66 -1.11 13.04
N GLN A 22 18.37 -0.14 12.48
CA GLN A 22 17.87 1.23 12.39
C GLN A 22 16.62 1.13 11.54
N GLU A 23 15.47 1.24 12.19
CA GLU A 23 14.19 1.22 11.46
C GLU A 23 14.25 2.35 10.45
N ASP A 24 14.12 2.01 9.17
CA ASP A 24 14.01 3.00 8.09
C ASP A 24 12.77 3.86 8.37
N LEU A 25 12.98 5.04 8.93
CA LEU A 25 11.91 5.99 9.19
C LEU A 25 11.59 6.76 7.91
N VAL A 26 10.31 6.98 7.69
CA VAL A 26 9.80 7.78 6.56
C VAL A 26 8.90 8.90 7.08
N ASP A 27 8.92 10.03 6.37
CA ASP A 27 8.01 11.15 6.56
C ASP A 27 7.44 11.50 5.19
N MET A 28 6.16 11.15 4.96
CA MET A 28 5.54 11.27 3.64
C MET A 28 4.05 11.52 3.70
N LYS A 29 3.52 12.08 2.61
CA LYS A 29 2.09 12.11 2.34
C LYS A 29 1.63 10.76 1.82
N LEU A 30 0.55 10.23 2.38
CA LEU A 30 -0.01 8.93 2.01
C LEU A 30 -1.49 9.06 1.71
N SER A 31 -1.94 8.43 0.63
CA SER A 31 -3.36 8.21 0.37
C SER A 31 -3.60 6.80 -0.12
N ILE A 32 -4.73 6.21 0.28
CA ILE A 32 -5.08 4.84 -0.04
C ILE A 32 -6.37 4.83 -0.84
N TYR A 33 -6.38 4.14 -1.98
CA TYR A 33 -7.57 3.84 -2.73
C TYR A 33 -7.94 2.38 -2.51
N ARG A 34 -9.11 2.14 -1.97
CA ARG A 34 -9.62 0.78 -1.79
C ARG A 34 -10.35 0.34 -3.06
N TRP A 35 -9.78 -0.65 -3.74
CA TRP A 35 -10.43 -1.26 -4.87
C TRP A 35 -11.68 -2.03 -4.42
N GLY A 36 -12.79 -1.84 -5.14
CA GLY A 36 -14.07 -2.48 -4.86
C GLY A 36 -15.22 -1.52 -5.12
N PHE A 37 -16.42 -2.02 -4.89
CA PHE A 37 -17.63 -1.22 -5.03
C PHE A 37 -18.25 -1.02 -3.66
N SER A 38 -18.73 0.18 -3.37
CA SER A 38 -19.44 0.49 -2.12
C SER A 38 -20.85 -0.14 -2.06
N ASN A 39 -21.37 -0.49 -3.23
CA ASN A 39 -22.73 -1.06 -3.38
C ASN A 39 -22.67 -2.41 -4.11
N SER A 40 -23.72 -3.20 -3.96
CA SER A 40 -23.89 -4.40 -4.76
C SER A 40 -23.98 -4.04 -6.24
N MET A 41 -23.13 -4.63 -7.06
CA MET A 41 -23.19 -4.48 -8.50
C MET A 41 -23.93 -5.66 -9.10
N LYS A 42 -24.95 -5.38 -9.92
CA LYS A 42 -25.63 -6.39 -10.71
C LYS A 42 -24.86 -6.59 -12.01
N ILE A 43 -24.25 -7.74 -12.18
CA ILE A 43 -23.53 -8.09 -13.41
C ILE A 43 -24.40 -9.10 -14.17
N PRO A 44 -24.86 -8.76 -15.40
CA PRO A 44 -25.51 -9.74 -16.24
C PRO A 44 -24.46 -10.76 -16.73
N ASP A 45 -24.78 -12.02 -16.57
CA ASP A 45 -24.04 -13.10 -17.20
C ASP A 45 -24.41 -13.09 -18.70
N LEU A 46 -23.42 -12.86 -19.53
CA LEU A 46 -23.61 -12.72 -20.98
C LEU A 46 -24.03 -14.02 -21.68
N GLU A 47 -23.79 -15.19 -21.06
CA GLU A 47 -24.13 -16.50 -21.62
C GLU A 47 -25.54 -16.95 -21.19
N THR A 48 -25.93 -16.69 -19.94
CA THR A 48 -27.19 -17.21 -19.39
C THR A 48 -28.25 -16.14 -19.18
N GLY A 49 -27.92 -14.86 -19.36
CA GLY A 49 -28.82 -13.73 -19.07
C GLY A 49 -29.19 -13.57 -17.58
N ARG A 50 -28.60 -14.39 -16.70
CA ARG A 50 -28.82 -14.29 -15.26
C ARG A 50 -28.06 -13.11 -14.69
N VAL A 51 -28.71 -12.37 -13.82
CA VAL A 51 -28.10 -11.24 -13.11
C VAL A 51 -27.51 -11.75 -11.79
N SER A 52 -26.18 -11.80 -11.71
CA SER A 52 -25.46 -12.10 -10.47
C SER A 52 -25.28 -10.80 -9.68
N GLN A 53 -25.66 -10.82 -8.41
CA GLN A 53 -25.42 -9.70 -7.53
C GLN A 53 -24.10 -9.92 -6.78
N ILE A 54 -23.08 -9.15 -7.13
CA ILE A 54 -21.82 -9.14 -6.37
C ILE A 54 -21.98 -8.11 -5.26
N THR A 55 -22.09 -8.58 -4.03
CA THR A 55 -22.07 -7.72 -2.86
C THR A 55 -20.61 -7.58 -2.41
N SER A 56 -20.01 -6.42 -2.58
CA SER A 56 -18.71 -6.16 -1.95
C SER A 56 -18.92 -6.04 -0.44
N GLY A 57 -18.16 -6.82 0.33
CA GLY A 57 -18.22 -6.75 1.79
C GLY A 57 -17.98 -5.33 2.31
N ALA A 58 -18.46 -5.06 3.51
CA ALA A 58 -18.56 -3.82 4.27
C ALA A 58 -18.06 -2.55 3.57
N ALA A 59 -18.97 -1.64 3.31
CA ALA A 59 -18.71 -0.39 2.57
C ALA A 59 -17.51 0.40 3.10
N ASN A 60 -17.22 0.31 4.41
CA ASN A 60 -16.15 1.02 5.06
C ASN A 60 -15.18 0.05 5.76
N ALA A 61 -13.88 0.37 5.70
CA ALA A 61 -12.85 -0.27 6.50
C ALA A 61 -12.20 0.79 7.39
N GLU A 62 -12.26 0.57 8.69
CA GLU A 62 -11.48 1.35 9.65
C GLU A 62 -10.16 0.63 9.91
N LEU A 63 -9.07 1.31 9.62
CA LEU A 63 -7.71 0.83 9.87
C LEU A 63 -7.06 1.76 10.90
N TRP A 64 -6.41 1.15 11.88
CA TRP A 64 -5.63 1.87 12.88
C TRP A 64 -4.15 1.69 12.63
N TYR A 65 -3.37 2.76 12.81
CA TYR A 65 -1.92 2.77 12.61
C TYR A 65 -1.25 3.72 13.59
N LYS A 66 0.04 3.53 13.82
CA LYS A 66 0.85 4.47 14.57
C LYS A 66 1.55 5.45 13.65
N SER A 67 1.55 6.72 14.02
CA SER A 67 2.34 7.79 13.39
C SER A 67 2.75 8.76 14.49
N ASP A 68 4.03 9.10 14.58
CA ASP A 68 4.61 9.84 15.71
C ASP A 68 4.25 9.23 17.08
N ASP A 69 4.32 7.89 17.18
CA ASP A 69 3.95 7.09 18.35
C ASP A 69 2.49 7.23 18.82
N GLN A 70 1.65 7.90 18.04
CA GLN A 70 0.23 8.07 18.34
C GLN A 70 -0.63 7.15 17.47
N TRP A 71 -1.68 6.59 18.09
CA TRP A 71 -2.70 5.86 17.37
C TRP A 71 -3.59 6.80 16.58
N LYS A 72 -3.71 6.54 15.28
CA LYS A 72 -4.57 7.27 14.34
C LYS A 72 -5.46 6.29 13.60
N SER A 73 -6.67 6.71 13.27
CA SER A 73 -7.59 5.91 12.45
C SER A 73 -7.68 6.45 11.03
N LEU A 74 -7.92 5.55 10.11
CA LEU A 74 -8.16 5.84 8.69
C LEU A 74 -9.39 5.06 8.23
N ASN A 75 -10.43 5.80 7.87
CA ASN A 75 -11.63 5.24 7.26
C ASN A 75 -11.48 5.21 5.75
N ILE A 76 -11.66 4.04 5.15
CA ILE A 76 -11.50 3.82 3.70
C ILE A 76 -12.77 3.20 3.16
N THR A 77 -13.49 3.95 2.33
CA THR A 77 -14.65 3.48 1.59
C THR A 77 -14.22 2.72 0.34
N ALA A 78 -14.93 1.64 0.01
CA ALA A 78 -14.67 0.92 -1.23
C ALA A 78 -15.02 1.80 -2.44
N GLY A 79 -14.13 1.82 -3.45
CA GLY A 79 -14.28 2.66 -4.64
C GLY A 79 -13.85 4.10 -4.45
N GLU A 80 -13.32 4.46 -3.28
CA GLU A 80 -12.90 5.84 -2.98
C GLU A 80 -11.43 5.93 -2.56
N ARG A 81 -10.88 7.10 -2.76
CA ARG A 81 -9.56 7.49 -2.26
C ARG A 81 -9.72 8.10 -0.86
N SER A 82 -8.92 7.64 0.09
CA SER A 82 -8.86 8.25 1.41
C SER A 82 -8.43 9.71 1.34
N LYS A 83 -8.68 10.44 2.42
CA LYS A 83 -7.99 11.72 2.63
C LYS A 83 -6.48 11.48 2.64
N VAL A 84 -5.72 12.49 2.20
CA VAL A 84 -4.26 12.48 2.33
C VAL A 84 -3.90 12.61 3.81
N ILE A 85 -3.08 11.68 4.29
CA ILE A 85 -2.55 11.70 5.65
C ILE A 85 -1.05 12.00 5.61
N GLN A 86 -0.55 12.71 6.60
CA GLN A 86 0.88 12.82 6.87
C GLN A 86 1.26 11.63 7.75
N TYR A 87 2.09 10.75 7.22
CA TYR A 87 2.62 9.59 7.95
C TYR A 87 4.08 9.82 8.30
N LYS A 88 4.39 9.63 9.58
CA LYS A 88 5.77 9.64 10.07
C LYS A 88 5.98 8.43 10.97
N GLY A 89 6.91 7.57 10.62
CA GLY A 89 7.15 6.33 11.32
C GLY A 89 7.96 5.33 10.51
N PRO A 90 8.00 4.05 10.94
CA PRO A 90 8.70 3.00 10.24
C PRO A 90 8.21 2.83 8.80
N ARG A 91 9.14 2.54 7.89
CA ARG A 91 8.82 2.24 6.50
C ARG A 91 7.88 1.02 6.37
N LEU A 92 7.99 0.05 7.27
CA LEU A 92 7.01 -1.02 7.41
C LEU A 92 5.84 -0.53 8.26
N MET A 93 4.83 0.04 7.60
CA MET A 93 3.61 0.50 8.25
C MET A 93 2.72 -0.69 8.57
N ILE A 94 2.29 -0.81 9.82
CA ILE A 94 1.42 -1.88 10.29
C ILE A 94 0.03 -1.30 10.54
N PHE A 95 -0.97 -1.92 9.94
CA PHE A 95 -2.37 -1.61 10.19
C PHE A 95 -2.95 -2.59 11.22
N HIS A 96 -3.81 -2.06 12.06
CA HIS A 96 -4.45 -2.78 13.15
C HIS A 96 -5.98 -2.66 13.06
N SER A 97 -6.66 -3.66 13.55
CA SER A 97 -8.06 -3.57 13.96
C SER A 97 -8.12 -3.15 15.43
N ARG A 98 -9.13 -2.38 15.79
CA ARG A 98 -9.38 -1.97 17.17
C ARG A 98 -10.60 -2.71 17.70
N SER A 99 -10.49 -3.24 18.92
CA SER A 99 -11.58 -3.78 19.72
C SER A 99 -11.47 -3.21 21.12
N MET A 100 -12.47 -3.46 21.97
CA MET A 100 -12.43 -3.13 23.39
C MET A 100 -12.29 -4.41 24.20
N ASP A 101 -11.56 -4.35 25.34
CA ASP A 101 -11.57 -5.41 26.34
C ASP A 101 -12.82 -5.30 27.24
N ALA A 102 -12.90 -6.19 28.23
CA ALA A 102 -14.00 -6.21 29.19
C ALA A 102 -14.08 -4.94 30.05
N GLU A 103 -12.95 -4.26 30.24
CA GLU A 103 -12.82 -3.01 31.00
C GLU A 103 -13.01 -1.76 30.13
N GLY A 104 -13.32 -1.91 28.84
CA GLY A 104 -13.52 -0.79 27.90
C GLY A 104 -12.22 -0.15 27.40
N LYS A 105 -11.06 -0.81 27.60
CA LYS A 105 -9.79 -0.32 27.06
C LYS A 105 -9.58 -0.78 25.61
N PRO A 106 -8.98 0.04 24.75
CA PRO A 106 -8.75 -0.33 23.35
C PRO A 106 -7.65 -1.38 23.24
N ILE A 107 -7.95 -2.47 22.53
CA ILE A 107 -6.99 -3.49 22.09
C ILE A 107 -6.76 -3.33 20.59
N TYR A 108 -5.49 -3.25 20.20
CA TYR A 108 -5.07 -3.16 18.80
C TYR A 108 -4.44 -4.48 18.38
N ARG A 109 -5.05 -5.13 17.38
CA ARG A 109 -4.53 -6.38 16.82
C ARG A 109 -4.03 -6.13 15.40
N GLU A 110 -2.83 -6.59 15.10
CA GLU A 110 -2.28 -6.50 13.74
C GLU A 110 -3.25 -7.15 12.74
N ASN A 111 -3.52 -6.42 11.66
CA ASN A 111 -4.41 -6.82 10.58
C ASN A 111 -3.64 -7.03 9.28
N SER A 112 -2.76 -6.09 8.93
CA SER A 112 -2.03 -6.12 7.66
C SER A 112 -0.81 -5.22 7.70
N ARG A 113 0.10 -5.44 6.74
CA ARG A 113 1.37 -4.73 6.63
C ARG A 113 1.50 -4.07 5.26
N LEU A 114 2.10 -2.90 5.24
CA LEU A 114 2.39 -2.13 4.04
C LEU A 114 3.85 -1.68 4.08
N LEU A 115 4.67 -2.17 3.14
CA LEU A 115 6.03 -1.67 2.97
C LEU A 115 5.99 -0.44 2.08
N LEU A 116 6.23 0.73 2.66
CA LEU A 116 6.25 2.01 1.96
C LEU A 116 7.49 2.14 1.07
N PRO A 117 7.41 2.84 -0.07
CA PRO A 117 8.56 3.06 -0.94
C PRO A 117 9.62 3.90 -0.21
N ALA A 118 10.89 3.53 -0.40
CA ALA A 118 12.00 4.34 0.09
C ALA A 118 12.07 5.67 -0.68
N ASN A 119 12.56 6.72 -0.03
CA ASN A 119 12.84 8.04 -0.65
C ASN A 119 11.62 8.65 -1.38
N ALA A 120 10.41 8.39 -0.88
CA ALA A 120 9.19 8.99 -1.38
C ALA A 120 8.71 10.10 -0.45
N SER A 121 8.40 11.26 -0.98
CA SER A 121 7.69 12.32 -0.24
C SER A 121 6.18 12.16 -0.32
N GLU A 122 5.70 11.37 -1.28
CA GLU A 122 4.28 11.08 -1.46
C GLU A 122 4.09 9.66 -2.03
N SER A 123 3.16 8.91 -1.42
CA SER A 123 2.78 7.57 -1.87
C SER A 123 1.28 7.47 -2.08
N PHE A 124 0.90 6.87 -3.20
CA PHE A 124 -0.46 6.41 -3.47
C PHE A 124 -0.49 4.90 -3.35
N VAL A 125 -1.46 4.38 -2.62
CA VAL A 125 -1.57 2.94 -2.35
C VAL A 125 -2.88 2.40 -2.87
N LEU A 126 -2.81 1.36 -3.71
CA LEU A 126 -3.99 0.55 -4.02
C LEU A 126 -4.14 -0.54 -2.95
N MET A 127 -5.33 -0.63 -2.40
CA MET A 127 -5.71 -1.63 -1.41
C MET A 127 -6.75 -2.58 -1.99
N PHE A 128 -6.45 -3.87 -1.97
CA PHE A 128 -7.39 -4.94 -2.31
C PHE A 128 -7.73 -5.73 -1.05
N LYS A 129 -9.01 -5.83 -0.74
CA LYS A 129 -9.46 -6.69 0.36
C LYS A 129 -9.90 -8.03 -0.21
N THR A 130 -9.27 -9.11 0.26
CA THR A 130 -9.64 -10.49 -0.09
C THR A 130 -9.97 -11.21 1.21
N GLY A 131 -11.26 -11.42 1.48
CA GLY A 131 -11.70 -12.00 2.76
C GLY A 131 -11.33 -11.09 3.94
N SER A 132 -10.60 -11.64 4.92
CA SER A 132 -10.13 -10.93 6.12
C SER A 132 -8.82 -10.18 5.92
N THR A 133 -8.08 -10.44 4.83
CA THR A 133 -6.77 -9.85 4.58
C THR A 133 -6.83 -8.71 3.57
N ALA A 134 -5.92 -7.75 3.70
CA ALA A 134 -5.71 -6.69 2.72
C ALA A 134 -4.34 -6.84 2.04
N LYS A 135 -4.32 -6.71 0.72
CA LYS A 135 -3.09 -6.58 -0.07
C LYS A 135 -2.91 -5.13 -0.48
N PHE A 136 -1.69 -4.63 -0.35
CA PHE A 136 -1.35 -3.25 -0.66
C PHE A 136 -0.32 -3.18 -1.77
N TYR A 137 -0.51 -2.23 -2.67
CA TYR A 137 0.40 -1.95 -3.78
C TYR A 137 0.78 -0.47 -3.73
N PRO A 138 1.87 -0.13 -3.03
CA PRO A 138 2.32 1.25 -2.90
C PRO A 138 3.02 1.71 -4.17
N MET A 139 2.74 2.94 -4.56
CA MET A 139 3.38 3.64 -5.68
C MET A 139 4.01 4.93 -5.18
N ASN A 140 5.26 5.17 -5.52
CA ASN A 140 5.89 6.46 -5.31
C ASN A 140 5.34 7.46 -6.33
N VAL A 141 4.52 8.38 -5.87
CA VAL A 141 3.91 9.46 -6.67
C VAL A 141 4.45 10.84 -6.31
N SER A 142 5.62 10.88 -5.68
CA SER A 142 6.31 12.15 -5.41
C SER A 142 6.42 12.98 -6.69
N PRO A 143 6.34 14.32 -6.62
CA PRO A 143 6.39 15.18 -7.79
C PRO A 143 7.60 14.96 -8.69
N GLN A 144 8.75 14.56 -8.12
CA GLN A 144 9.97 14.21 -8.85
C GLN A 144 9.80 12.89 -9.64
N ARG A 145 9.01 11.95 -9.13
CA ARG A 145 8.78 10.64 -9.76
C ARG A 145 7.59 10.67 -10.71
N LEU A 146 6.49 11.32 -10.31
CA LEU A 146 5.29 11.51 -11.12
C LEU A 146 5.00 13.01 -11.29
N PRO A 147 5.69 13.70 -12.19
CA PRO A 147 5.40 15.10 -12.49
C PRO A 147 3.97 15.27 -13.01
N LYS A 148 3.46 16.51 -12.95
CA LYS A 148 2.20 16.87 -13.59
C LYS A 148 2.21 16.43 -15.06
N GLU A 149 1.05 16.07 -15.59
CA GLU A 149 0.86 15.64 -16.98
C GLU A 149 1.50 14.28 -17.33
N LYS A 150 2.04 13.54 -16.36
CA LYS A 150 2.46 12.14 -16.54
C LYS A 150 1.36 11.18 -16.10
N LEU A 151 1.36 10.00 -16.71
CA LEU A 151 0.44 8.92 -16.40
C LEU A 151 1.21 7.75 -15.77
N ALA A 152 0.82 7.33 -14.58
CA ALA A 152 1.29 6.09 -13.99
C ALA A 152 0.33 4.96 -14.33
N ILE A 153 0.82 3.88 -14.92
CA ILE A 153 0.04 2.67 -15.23
C ILE A 153 0.64 1.51 -14.46
N MET A 154 -0.19 0.77 -13.71
CA MET A 154 0.20 -0.39 -12.93
C MET A 154 -0.46 -1.65 -13.49
N ASN A 155 0.33 -2.71 -13.66
CA ASN A 155 -0.22 -4.02 -14.02
C ASN A 155 -0.70 -4.75 -12.78
N MET A 156 -2.01 -4.88 -12.62
CA MET A 156 -2.66 -5.58 -11.49
C MET A 156 -3.03 -7.02 -11.83
N THR A 157 -2.69 -7.51 -13.03
CA THR A 157 -2.96 -8.90 -13.43
C THR A 157 -1.86 -9.84 -12.92
N ILE A 158 -2.10 -11.13 -13.03
CA ILE A 158 -1.11 -12.18 -12.72
C ILE A 158 -0.16 -12.48 -13.89
N HIS A 159 -0.41 -11.88 -15.06
CA HIS A 159 0.38 -12.07 -16.27
C HIS A 159 1.09 -10.76 -16.67
N PRO A 160 2.21 -10.83 -17.40
CA PRO A 160 2.77 -9.65 -18.06
C PRO A 160 1.74 -8.99 -18.98
N ALA A 161 1.65 -7.67 -18.94
CA ALA A 161 0.73 -6.89 -19.77
C ALA A 161 1.50 -5.92 -20.67
N GLY A 162 1.17 -5.92 -21.95
CA GLY A 162 1.65 -4.91 -22.90
C GLY A 162 0.82 -3.63 -22.75
N VAL A 163 1.48 -2.48 -22.63
CA VAL A 163 0.82 -1.18 -22.53
C VAL A 163 1.41 -0.23 -23.55
N VAL A 164 0.56 0.43 -24.31
CA VAL A 164 0.94 1.50 -25.24
C VAL A 164 0.28 2.80 -24.79
N ALA A 165 1.07 3.80 -24.51
CA ALA A 165 0.56 5.11 -24.11
C ALA A 165 1.44 6.23 -24.69
N GLY A 166 0.83 7.18 -25.40
CA GLY A 166 1.53 8.30 -26.02
C GLY A 166 2.57 7.90 -27.08
N GLY A 167 2.44 6.71 -27.66
CA GLY A 167 3.38 6.16 -28.64
C GLY A 167 4.52 5.32 -28.03
N ASP A 168 4.66 5.30 -26.71
CA ASP A 168 5.60 4.42 -26.02
C ASP A 168 4.93 3.07 -25.71
N ALA A 169 5.62 1.96 -26.04
CA ALA A 169 5.19 0.61 -25.72
C ALA A 169 6.07 0.00 -24.64
N LYS A 170 5.46 -0.60 -23.61
CA LYS A 170 6.18 -1.27 -22.52
C LYS A 170 5.48 -2.54 -22.10
N ILE A 171 6.27 -3.53 -21.65
CA ILE A 171 5.75 -4.74 -21.01
C ILE A 171 5.90 -4.58 -19.51
N LEU A 172 4.78 -4.64 -18.79
CA LEU A 172 4.74 -4.56 -17.34
C LEU A 172 4.60 -5.96 -16.73
N LYS A 173 5.52 -6.31 -15.84
CA LYS A 173 5.39 -7.51 -15.02
C LYS A 173 4.21 -7.35 -14.03
N PRO A 174 3.64 -8.45 -13.51
CA PRO A 174 2.65 -8.40 -12.43
C PRO A 174 3.11 -7.51 -11.27
N GLY A 175 2.24 -6.62 -10.79
CA GLY A 175 2.53 -5.69 -9.71
C GLY A 175 3.48 -4.54 -10.05
N ALA A 176 4.07 -4.53 -11.24
CA ALA A 176 4.94 -3.43 -11.68
C ALA A 176 4.12 -2.23 -12.16
N PHE A 177 4.67 -1.03 -11.95
CA PHE A 177 4.12 0.18 -12.56
C PHE A 177 5.19 0.91 -13.37
N THR A 178 4.73 1.70 -14.32
CA THR A 178 5.59 2.58 -15.11
C THR A 178 4.92 3.92 -15.37
N ILE A 179 5.72 4.89 -15.77
CA ILE A 179 5.27 6.24 -16.05
C ILE A 179 5.41 6.51 -17.55
N PHE A 180 4.34 7.04 -18.12
CA PHE A 180 4.26 7.46 -19.51
C PHE A 180 4.11 8.97 -19.61
N THR A 181 4.56 9.52 -20.74
CA THR A 181 4.27 10.89 -21.13
C THR A 181 3.17 10.85 -22.19
N PRO A 182 1.92 11.16 -21.85
CA PRO A 182 0.86 11.16 -22.84
C PRO A 182 1.13 12.25 -23.89
N LYS A 183 1.03 11.90 -25.16
CA LYS A 183 1.01 12.90 -26.24
C LYS A 183 -0.39 13.54 -26.24
N LYS A 184 -0.47 14.85 -26.10
CA LYS A 184 -1.74 15.57 -26.26
C LYS A 184 -2.18 15.43 -27.74
N ARG A 185 -3.32 14.82 -27.96
CA ARG A 185 -4.05 14.98 -29.23
C ARG A 185 -4.88 16.25 -29.11
N GLU A 186 -4.83 17.08 -30.14
CA GLU A 186 -5.46 18.42 -30.12
C GLU A 186 -6.99 18.41 -29.91
N LYS A 187 -7.68 17.29 -30.11
CA LYS A 187 -9.15 17.23 -30.03
C LYS A 187 -9.77 16.11 -29.18
N ASP A 188 -9.12 14.99 -28.90
CA ASP A 188 -9.83 13.79 -28.42
C ASP A 188 -9.24 13.07 -27.19
N GLY A 189 -8.52 13.74 -26.34
CA GLY A 189 -8.02 13.11 -25.13
C GLY A 189 -6.84 12.15 -25.39
N MET A 190 -6.55 11.29 -24.42
CA MET A 190 -5.41 10.39 -24.42
C MET A 190 -5.85 8.99 -24.84
N GLU A 191 -5.16 8.41 -25.85
CA GLU A 191 -5.36 6.99 -26.21
C GLU A 191 -4.44 6.12 -25.36
N VAL A 192 -5.02 5.16 -24.65
CA VAL A 192 -4.34 4.07 -23.94
C VAL A 192 -4.83 2.76 -24.53
N LYS A 193 -3.91 1.93 -25.04
CA LYS A 193 -4.19 0.56 -25.48
C LYS A 193 -3.59 -0.42 -24.48
N LEU A 194 -4.37 -1.39 -24.07
CA LEU A 194 -3.99 -2.49 -23.18
C LEU A 194 -3.88 -3.77 -23.97
#